data_a71db28aa57de50b1304ab84bcdf1580
#
_entry.id   a71db28aa57de50b1304ab84bcdf1580
#
_cell.length_a   1.000
_cell.length_b   1.000
_cell.length_c   1.000
_cell.angle_alpha   90.00
_cell.angle_beta   90.00
_cell.angle_gamma   90.00
#
_symmetry.space_group_name_H-M   'P 1'
#
loop_
_entity.id
_entity.type
_entity.pdbx_description
1 polymer ?
#
loop_
_entity_poly.entity_id
_entity_poly.type
_entity_poly.pdbx_seq_one_letter_code
_entity_poly.pdbx_strand_id
1 'polypeptide(L)'
;MARVNLLHVPYRGDAASITALLAGDVPFIIAPPTAVLTNIQAGKLRAIATTGPQRWAGLPNVPTVVEQGVTGYDVRSWAGLLAPAGTPLSLIHI
;
A
#
# COMPACT_ATOMS: atom_id res chain seq x y z
N MET A 1 -14.46 3.47 -13.49
CA MET A 1 -13.26 4.02 -14.08
C MET A 1 -12.56 3.04 -15.03
N ALA A 2 -12.04 1.92 -14.56
CA ALA A 2 -11.35 0.98 -15.44
C ALA A 2 -12.23 -0.12 -16.05
N ARG A 3 -13.48 -0.22 -15.69
CA ARG A 3 -14.45 -1.21 -16.17
C ARG A 3 -13.97 -2.67 -16.07
N VAL A 4 -13.29 -2.99 -14.98
CA VAL A 4 -12.81 -4.35 -14.71
C VAL A 4 -13.59 -4.95 -13.55
N ASN A 5 -13.79 -6.27 -13.60
CA ASN A 5 -14.43 -7.02 -12.54
C ASN A 5 -13.35 -7.60 -11.62
N LEU A 6 -13.27 -7.07 -10.40
CA LEU A 6 -12.35 -7.55 -9.38
C LEU A 6 -13.16 -8.11 -8.21
N LEU A 7 -12.81 -9.31 -7.77
CA LEU A 7 -13.40 -9.90 -6.58
C LEU A 7 -12.62 -9.42 -5.35
N HIS A 8 -13.29 -8.68 -4.48
CA HIS A 8 -12.70 -8.26 -3.22
C HIS A 8 -12.63 -9.42 -2.23
N VAL A 9 -11.42 -9.76 -1.79
CA VAL A 9 -11.19 -10.79 -0.78
C VAL A 9 -10.65 -10.10 0.47
N PRO A 10 -11.47 -9.89 1.52
CA PRO A 10 -11.03 -9.18 2.72
C PRO A 10 -10.11 -10.02 3.60
N TYR A 11 -9.10 -9.37 4.18
CA TYR A 11 -8.17 -9.95 5.15
C TYR A 11 -8.06 -9.06 6.39
N ARG A 12 -7.57 -9.62 7.48
CA ARG A 12 -7.38 -8.88 8.72
C ARG A 12 -6.01 -8.19 8.76
N GLY A 13 -5.84 -7.16 7.93
CA GLY A 13 -4.64 -6.35 7.87
C GLY A 13 -3.62 -6.80 6.82
N ASP A 14 -2.56 -6.02 6.69
CA ASP A 14 -1.58 -6.19 5.62
C ASP A 14 -0.80 -7.51 5.74
N ALA A 15 -0.45 -7.91 6.96
CA ALA A 15 0.31 -9.14 7.16
C ALA A 15 -0.43 -10.38 6.65
N ALA A 16 -1.73 -10.47 6.93
CA ALA A 16 -2.56 -11.58 6.47
C ALA A 16 -2.71 -11.58 4.94
N SER A 17 -2.92 -10.41 4.33
CA SER A 17 -3.06 -10.29 2.88
C SER A 17 -1.75 -10.59 2.14
N ILE A 18 -0.63 -10.17 2.69
CA ILE A 18 0.69 -10.46 2.11
C ILE A 18 0.99 -11.96 2.18
N THR A 19 0.66 -12.60 3.30
CA THR A 19 0.80 -14.05 3.42
C THR A 19 -0.02 -14.79 2.37
N ALA A 20 -1.27 -14.38 2.15
CA ALA A 20 -2.14 -14.95 1.13
C ALA A 20 -1.57 -14.75 -0.28
N LEU A 21 -1.00 -13.58 -0.57
CA LEU A 21 -0.36 -13.29 -1.84
C LEU A 21 0.85 -14.19 -2.09
N LEU A 22 1.72 -14.34 -1.08
CA LEU A 22 2.90 -15.19 -1.18
C LEU A 22 2.55 -16.67 -1.32
N ALA A 23 1.43 -17.10 -0.73
CA ALA A 23 0.93 -18.47 -0.85
C ALA A 23 0.21 -18.74 -2.19
N GLY A 24 -0.09 -17.70 -2.97
CA GLY A 24 -0.80 -17.85 -4.24
C GLY A 24 -2.32 -17.86 -4.12
N ASP A 25 -2.86 -17.57 -2.94
CA ASP A 25 -4.32 -17.55 -2.72
C ASP A 25 -5.00 -16.39 -3.46
N VAL A 26 -4.29 -15.28 -3.63
CA VAL A 26 -4.74 -14.12 -4.41
C VAL A 26 -3.64 -13.71 -5.38
N PRO A 27 -3.99 -13.19 -6.58
CA PRO A 27 -3.00 -12.83 -7.60
C PRO A 27 -2.32 -11.47 -7.36
N PHE A 28 -2.99 -10.54 -6.67
CA PHE A 28 -2.39 -9.23 -6.35
C PHE A 28 -3.06 -8.60 -5.14
N ILE A 29 -2.39 -7.61 -4.56
CA ILE A 29 -2.90 -6.79 -3.46
C ILE A 29 -2.56 -5.33 -3.68
N ILE A 30 -3.26 -4.46 -2.98
CA ILE A 30 -2.91 -3.06 -2.82
C ILE A 30 -2.52 -2.87 -1.35
N ALA A 31 -1.28 -2.48 -1.10
CA ALA A 31 -0.74 -2.39 0.25
C ALA A 31 0.23 -1.22 0.37
N PRO A 32 0.47 -0.71 1.60
CA PRO A 32 1.49 0.30 1.81
C PRO A 32 2.87 -0.21 1.40
N PRO A 33 3.71 0.64 0.78
CA PRO A 33 5.02 0.18 0.33
C PRO A 33 5.91 -0.32 1.46
N THR A 34 5.78 0.26 2.65
CA THR A 34 6.55 -0.16 3.83
C THR A 34 6.27 -1.61 4.24
N ALA A 35 5.06 -2.11 3.99
CA ALA A 35 4.69 -3.48 4.33
C ALA A 35 5.25 -4.52 3.34
N VAL A 36 5.51 -4.13 2.10
CA VAL A 36 5.88 -5.06 1.03
C VAL A 36 7.31 -4.89 0.52
N LEU A 37 7.98 -3.81 0.88
CA LEU A 37 9.28 -3.46 0.33
C LEU A 37 10.32 -4.57 0.47
N THR A 38 10.40 -5.20 1.63
CA THR A 38 11.35 -6.29 1.89
C THR A 38 11.13 -7.47 0.93
N ASN A 39 9.87 -7.83 0.70
CA ASN A 39 9.52 -8.92 -0.21
C ASN A 39 9.80 -8.56 -1.67
N ILE A 40 9.64 -7.30 -2.03
CA ILE A 40 9.98 -6.81 -3.38
C ILE A 40 11.49 -6.88 -3.58
N GLN A 41 12.28 -6.42 -2.61
CA GLN A 41 13.73 -6.46 -2.68
C GLN A 41 14.27 -7.90 -2.70
N ALA A 42 13.59 -8.83 -2.04
CA ALA A 42 13.94 -10.24 -2.06
C ALA A 42 13.49 -10.97 -3.34
N GLY A 43 12.80 -10.29 -4.26
CA GLY A 43 12.32 -10.89 -5.50
C GLY A 43 11.07 -11.76 -5.35
N LYS A 44 10.44 -11.78 -4.18
CA LYS A 44 9.23 -12.59 -3.92
C LYS A 44 7.96 -11.93 -4.43
N LEU A 45 7.95 -10.62 -4.54
CA LEU A 45 6.82 -9.83 -5.03
C LEU A 45 7.28 -8.89 -6.13
N ARG A 46 6.40 -8.62 -7.06
CA ARG A 46 6.62 -7.67 -8.13
C ARG A 46 5.72 -6.46 -7.93
N ALA A 47 6.32 -5.28 -7.84
CA ALA A 47 5.57 -4.03 -7.82
C ALA A 47 5.14 -3.66 -9.24
N ILE A 48 3.85 -3.37 -9.41
CA ILE A 48 3.25 -3.05 -10.70
C ILE A 48 3.09 -1.55 -10.86
N ALA A 49 2.57 -0.88 -9.84
CA ALA A 49 2.30 0.55 -9.88
C ALA A 49 2.18 1.12 -8.47
N THR A 50 2.36 2.42 -8.36
CA THR A 50 2.06 3.19 -7.15
C THR A 50 0.84 4.07 -7.40
N THR A 51 0.03 4.29 -6.36
CA THR A 51 -1.25 4.97 -6.46
C THR A 51 -1.17 6.49 -6.27
N GLY A 52 -0.03 7.01 -5.85
CA GLY A 52 0.17 8.45 -5.67
C GLY A 52 0.37 9.20 -6.98
N PRO A 53 0.44 10.54 -6.93
CA PRO A 53 0.62 11.36 -8.12
C PRO A 53 2.02 11.28 -8.71
N GLN A 54 2.99 10.87 -7.92
CA GLN A 54 4.38 10.74 -8.32
C GLN A 54 4.92 9.38 -7.89
N ARG A 55 5.98 8.93 -8.54
CA ARG A 55 6.67 7.69 -8.16
C ARG A 55 7.21 7.82 -6.74
N TRP A 56 7.10 6.72 -5.99
CA TRP A 56 7.65 6.69 -4.64
C TRP A 56 9.18 6.57 -4.67
N ALA A 57 9.86 7.39 -3.85
CA ALA A 57 11.32 7.45 -3.86
C ALA A 57 12.00 6.11 -3.51
N GLY A 58 11.36 5.27 -2.70
CA GLY A 58 11.86 3.94 -2.37
C GLY A 58 11.75 2.92 -3.51
N LEU A 59 10.95 3.20 -4.53
CA LEU A 59 10.75 2.35 -5.70
C LEU A 59 10.72 3.22 -6.97
N PRO A 60 11.86 3.84 -7.36
CA PRO A 60 11.87 4.82 -8.45
C PRO A 60 11.58 4.22 -9.82
N ASN A 61 11.75 2.91 -9.99
CA ASN A 61 11.50 2.22 -11.25
C ASN A 61 10.05 1.76 -11.41
N VAL A 62 9.20 1.94 -10.39
CA VAL A 62 7.79 1.54 -10.43
C VAL A 62 6.96 2.74 -10.87
N PRO A 63 6.27 2.65 -12.03
CA PRO A 63 5.46 3.75 -12.53
C PRO A 63 4.21 3.97 -11.67
N THR A 64 3.62 5.15 -11.78
CA THR A 64 2.33 5.43 -11.14
C THR A 64 1.19 4.87 -11.97
N VAL A 65 0.01 4.73 -11.35
CA VAL A 65 -1.21 4.33 -12.06
C VAL A 65 -1.55 5.34 -13.17
N VAL A 66 -1.33 6.63 -12.91
CA VAL A 66 -1.54 7.69 -13.92
C VAL A 66 -0.63 7.49 -15.13
N GLU A 67 0.65 7.18 -14.93
CA GLU A 67 1.59 6.90 -16.02
C GLU A 67 1.17 5.72 -16.87
N GLN A 68 0.42 4.79 -16.31
CA GLN A 68 -0.06 3.60 -17.01
C GLN A 68 -1.44 3.79 -17.67
N GLY A 69 -1.94 5.02 -17.73
CA GLY A 69 -3.11 5.35 -18.53
C GLY A 69 -4.41 5.63 -17.76
N VAL A 70 -4.41 5.53 -16.44
CA VAL A 70 -5.59 5.87 -15.63
C VAL A 70 -5.45 7.32 -15.15
N THR A 71 -5.90 8.26 -15.96
CA THR A 71 -5.79 9.68 -15.67
C THR A 71 -6.68 10.09 -14.50
N GLY A 72 -6.21 11.07 -13.72
CA GLY A 72 -6.96 11.60 -12.57
C GLY A 72 -6.95 10.69 -11.34
N TYR A 73 -6.17 9.61 -11.35
CA TYR A 73 -6.07 8.70 -10.21
C TYR A 73 -5.03 9.23 -9.20
N ASP A 74 -5.49 9.50 -7.98
CA ASP A 74 -4.62 9.94 -6.89
C ASP A 74 -5.20 9.39 -5.59
N VAL A 75 -4.66 8.27 -5.13
CA VAL A 75 -5.07 7.64 -3.87
C VAL A 75 -3.86 7.54 -2.97
N ARG A 76 -3.93 8.19 -1.82
CA ARG A 76 -2.89 8.19 -0.80
C ARG A 76 -3.48 7.72 0.53
N SER A 77 -2.67 7.02 1.30
CA SER A 77 -3.02 6.69 2.68
C SER A 77 -2.25 7.58 3.64
N TRP A 78 -2.74 7.63 4.85
CA TRP A 78 -2.08 8.36 5.94
C TRP A 78 -2.07 7.50 7.19
N ALA A 79 -1.14 7.79 8.09
CA ALA A 79 -1.07 7.14 9.39
C ALA A 79 -0.92 8.20 10.47
N GLY A 80 -1.47 7.93 11.64
CA GLY A 80 -1.42 8.84 12.76
C GLY A 80 -1.19 8.09 14.06
N LEU A 81 -0.67 8.81 15.03
CA LEU A 81 -0.52 8.32 16.39
C LEU A 81 -1.63 8.91 17.24
N LEU A 82 -2.31 8.06 17.98
CA LEU A 82 -3.41 8.45 18.85
C LEU A 82 -3.07 8.03 20.28
N ALA A 83 -3.47 8.87 21.22
CA ALA A 83 -3.33 8.57 22.63
C ALA A 83 -4.72 8.55 23.28
N PRO A 84 -4.88 7.86 24.44
CA PRO A 84 -6.14 7.90 25.17
C PRO A 84 -6.53 9.33 25.54
N ALA A 85 -7.84 9.60 25.60
CA ALA A 85 -8.34 10.91 26.04
C ALA A 85 -7.84 11.23 27.44
N GLY A 86 -7.41 12.49 27.65
CA GLY A 86 -6.84 12.91 28.91
C GLY A 86 -5.36 12.69 29.08
N THR A 87 -4.66 12.20 28.05
CA THR A 87 -3.19 12.08 28.10
C THR A 87 -2.56 13.47 28.28
N PRO A 88 -1.64 13.64 29.23
CA PRO A 88 -0.99 14.94 29.48
C PRO A 88 -0.25 15.45 28.23
N LEU A 89 -0.40 16.75 27.94
CA LEU A 89 0.24 17.37 26.77
C LEU A 89 1.76 17.26 26.81
N SER A 90 2.34 17.19 28.01
CA SER A 90 3.80 17.04 28.18
C SER A 90 4.32 15.71 27.58
N LEU A 91 3.48 14.69 27.48
CA LEU A 91 3.81 13.41 26.83
C LEU A 91 3.62 13.44 25.32
N ILE A 92 2.82 14.38 24.83
CA ILE A 92 2.53 14.51 23.41
C ILE A 92 3.63 15.31 22.69
N HIS A 93 4.24 16.26 23.40
CA HIS A 93 5.25 17.17 22.86
C HIS A 93 6.69 16.80 23.29
N ILE A 94 6.99 15.56 23.31
CA ILE A 94 8.35 15.10 23.65
C ILE A 94 9.37 15.49 22.58
#